data_f4ebf2e300feb606999be873efd3736f
#
_entry.id   f4ebf2e300feb606999be873efd3736f
#
_cell.length_a   1.000
_cell.length_b   1.000
_cell.length_c   1.000
_cell.angle_alpha   90.00
_cell.angle_beta   90.00
_cell.angle_gamma   90.00
#
_symmetry.space_group_name_H-M   'P 1'
#
loop_
_entity.id
_entity.type
_entity.pdbx_description
1 polymer ?
#
loop_
_entity_poly.entity_id
_entity_poly.type
_entity_poly.pdbx_seq_one_letter_code
_entity_poly.pdbx_strand_id
1 'polypeptide(L)'
;MSDIKHAQLLILGSGPAGYTAAIYAARANLKPVLVTGLQQGGQLTTTSEIENWPGDFGETTGPELMQRMLQHAEKFETEIVFDHINRVDLSSRPFKLYGDAQTFSCDALIIATGASARYLGLPSEENFKGRGVSACATCDGFFYRNKPVAVIGGGDTAVEEALYLANIASEVHLIHRRDSFRAEKILIDRLYKKVEEGKIVLHTNRTLDEVLGDNMGVTGVRLKDVQSEATEEVALDGVFVAIGHAPNTEIFQDQLELNNGYIVVKSGLEGNATATSVEGVFAAGDVMDHNYRQAITSAGTGCMAALDAERYLDAKKA
;
A
#
# COMPACT_ATOMS: atom_id res chain seq x y z
N MET A 1 -2.59 8.57 36.24
CA MET A 1 -3.27 8.83 34.94
C MET A 1 -2.16 9.07 33.95
N SER A 2 -2.04 8.29 32.88
CA SER A 2 -1.06 8.59 31.83
C SER A 2 -1.37 9.95 31.25
N ASP A 3 -0.38 10.84 31.18
CA ASP A 3 -0.55 12.15 30.55
C ASP A 3 -1.02 11.96 29.11
N ILE A 4 -2.15 12.58 28.76
CA ILE A 4 -2.65 12.59 27.38
C ILE A 4 -1.87 13.64 26.61
N LYS A 5 -1.16 13.21 25.57
CA LYS A 5 -0.46 14.13 24.69
C LYS A 5 -1.44 14.75 23.69
N HIS A 6 -1.66 16.07 23.82
CA HIS A 6 -2.52 16.81 22.89
C HIS A 6 -1.73 17.39 21.73
N ALA A 7 -2.29 17.27 20.52
CA ALA A 7 -1.80 17.87 19.29
C ALA A 7 -2.95 18.59 18.56
N GLN A 8 -2.72 19.79 18.04
CA GLN A 8 -3.71 20.47 17.19
C GLN A 8 -4.03 19.63 15.95
N LEU A 9 -3.00 19.05 15.33
CA LEU A 9 -3.11 18.12 14.21
C LEU A 9 -2.29 16.86 14.50
N LEU A 10 -2.93 15.70 14.44
CA LEU A 10 -2.27 14.41 14.52
C LEU A 10 -2.32 13.71 13.16
N ILE A 11 -1.20 13.12 12.77
CA ILE A 11 -1.06 12.34 11.54
C ILE A 11 -0.75 10.90 11.95
N LEU A 12 -1.56 9.95 11.49
CA LEU A 12 -1.40 8.54 11.80
C LEU A 12 -0.88 7.77 10.58
N GLY A 13 0.36 7.34 10.66
CA GLY A 13 1.09 6.64 9.61
C GLY A 13 2.26 7.44 9.04
N SER A 14 3.35 6.75 8.71
CA SER A 14 4.63 7.32 8.28
C SER A 14 5.04 6.95 6.86
N GLY A 15 4.10 6.48 6.03
CA GLY A 15 4.32 6.30 4.61
C GLY A 15 4.43 7.63 3.84
N PRO A 16 4.53 7.60 2.49
CA PRO A 16 4.63 8.81 1.67
C PRO A 16 3.49 9.80 1.91
N ALA A 17 2.26 9.33 2.15
CA ALA A 17 1.13 10.18 2.51
C ALA A 17 1.34 10.90 3.84
N GLY A 18 1.75 10.18 4.89
CA GLY A 18 1.94 10.73 6.22
C GLY A 18 3.08 11.74 6.29
N TYR A 19 4.26 11.41 5.76
CA TYR A 19 5.38 12.36 5.74
C TYR A 19 5.08 13.60 4.87
N THR A 20 4.40 13.43 3.73
CA THR A 20 4.02 14.59 2.92
C THR A 20 3.01 15.47 3.66
N ALA A 21 2.00 14.87 4.30
CA ALA A 21 1.05 15.63 5.12
C ALA A 21 1.78 16.39 6.25
N ALA A 22 2.74 15.74 6.92
CA ALA A 22 3.53 16.36 7.98
C ALA A 22 4.32 17.58 7.49
N ILE A 23 5.00 17.48 6.34
CA ILE A 23 5.77 18.57 5.73
C ILE A 23 4.86 19.77 5.44
N TYR A 24 3.71 19.54 4.79
CA TYR A 24 2.79 20.63 4.43
C TYR A 24 2.14 21.25 5.65
N ALA A 25 1.70 20.45 6.62
CA ALA A 25 1.12 20.93 7.87
C ALA A 25 2.14 21.73 8.73
N ALA A 26 3.38 21.25 8.84
CA ALA A 26 4.44 21.97 9.55
C ALA A 26 4.76 23.33 8.90
N ARG A 27 4.81 23.37 7.56
CA ARG A 27 4.98 24.62 6.80
C ARG A 27 3.82 25.60 6.96
N ALA A 28 2.61 25.10 7.26
CA ALA A 28 1.44 25.91 7.65
C ALA A 28 1.43 26.28 9.14
N ASN A 29 2.52 25.99 9.86
CA ASN A 29 2.71 26.28 11.30
C ASN A 29 1.69 25.57 12.21
N LEU A 30 1.19 24.39 11.80
CA LEU A 30 0.24 23.60 12.59
C LEU A 30 0.90 22.71 13.64
N LYS A 31 2.25 22.65 13.69
CA LYS A 31 3.04 21.83 14.63
C LYS A 31 2.49 20.40 14.72
N PRO A 32 2.46 19.64 13.61
CA PRO A 32 1.86 18.33 13.59
C PRO A 32 2.65 17.35 14.46
N VAL A 33 1.92 16.40 15.07
CA VAL A 33 2.49 15.19 15.65
C VAL A 33 2.20 14.04 14.71
N LEU A 34 3.24 13.30 14.28
CA LEU A 34 3.11 12.13 13.45
C LEU A 34 3.41 10.87 14.27
N VAL A 35 2.44 9.94 14.31
CA VAL A 35 2.61 8.61 14.93
C VAL A 35 2.91 7.60 13.84
N THR A 36 4.07 6.93 13.93
CA THR A 36 4.64 6.15 12.82
C THR A 36 3.92 4.84 12.53
N GLY A 37 3.34 4.20 13.55
CA GLY A 37 2.97 2.79 13.51
C GLY A 37 4.19 1.88 13.76
N LEU A 38 3.98 0.56 13.61
CA LEU A 38 5.04 -0.45 13.86
C LEU A 38 6.15 -0.42 12.79
N GLN A 39 5.81 -0.07 11.56
CA GLN A 39 6.75 0.00 10.44
C GLN A 39 6.94 1.45 10.02
N GLN A 40 7.96 2.11 10.60
CA GLN A 40 8.32 3.47 10.23
C GLN A 40 8.75 3.54 8.76
N GLY A 41 8.13 4.44 7.99
CA GLY A 41 8.32 4.56 6.53
C GLY A 41 7.31 3.75 5.71
N GLY A 42 6.53 2.87 6.35
CA GLY A 42 5.48 2.09 5.69
C GLY A 42 6.02 1.04 4.72
N GLN A 43 5.18 0.59 3.80
CA GLN A 43 5.50 -0.52 2.90
C GLN A 43 6.68 -0.28 1.97
N LEU A 44 6.96 0.97 1.59
CA LEU A 44 8.12 1.27 0.73
C LEU A 44 9.45 0.83 1.34
N THR A 45 9.56 0.72 2.66
CA THR A 45 10.78 0.23 3.31
C THR A 45 11.13 -1.22 2.99
N THR A 46 10.21 -1.97 2.39
CA THR A 46 10.43 -3.35 1.91
C THR A 46 10.74 -3.42 0.41
N THR A 47 10.71 -2.30 -0.31
CA THR A 47 11.01 -2.22 -1.74
C THR A 47 12.51 -2.00 -1.95
N SER A 48 13.16 -2.86 -2.73
CA SER A 48 14.61 -2.83 -2.95
C SER A 48 15.04 -1.63 -3.78
N GLU A 49 14.32 -1.32 -4.87
CA GLU A 49 14.64 -0.22 -5.78
C GLU A 49 13.36 0.54 -6.16
N ILE A 50 13.48 1.86 -6.29
CA ILE A 50 12.38 2.75 -6.69
C ILE A 50 12.83 3.55 -7.91
N GLU A 51 12.22 3.29 -9.06
CA GLU A 51 12.49 3.98 -10.31
C GLU A 51 11.37 4.94 -10.75
N ASN A 52 10.23 4.88 -10.08
CA ASN A 52 9.02 5.62 -10.46
C ASN A 52 8.70 6.80 -9.53
N TRP A 53 9.68 7.27 -8.74
CA TRP A 53 9.53 8.48 -7.95
C TRP A 53 10.06 9.69 -8.73
N PRO A 54 9.20 10.62 -9.19
CA PRO A 54 9.63 11.77 -9.98
C PRO A 54 10.60 12.67 -9.20
N GLY A 55 11.69 13.03 -9.86
CA GLY A 55 12.76 13.85 -9.26
C GLY A 55 13.94 13.02 -8.74
N ASP A 56 13.81 11.71 -8.67
CA ASP A 56 14.90 10.76 -8.43
C ASP A 56 15.27 10.06 -9.74
N PHE A 57 16.53 10.14 -10.12
CA PHE A 57 17.06 9.55 -11.36
C PHE A 57 18.25 8.62 -11.12
N GLY A 58 18.65 8.45 -9.88
CA GLY A 58 19.71 7.53 -9.45
C GLY A 58 19.13 6.22 -8.91
N GLU A 59 20.01 5.31 -8.55
CA GLU A 59 19.66 4.12 -7.79
C GLU A 59 19.14 4.56 -6.42
N THR A 60 17.85 4.42 -6.19
CA THR A 60 17.19 4.78 -4.93
C THR A 60 16.43 3.58 -4.40
N THR A 61 16.72 3.20 -3.18
CA THR A 61 15.96 2.16 -2.48
C THR A 61 14.76 2.74 -1.73
N GLY A 62 13.76 1.91 -1.46
CA GLY A 62 12.61 2.32 -0.66
C GLY A 62 13.00 2.86 0.72
N PRO A 63 13.88 2.18 1.48
CA PRO A 63 14.39 2.71 2.75
C PRO A 63 15.05 4.09 2.64
N GLU A 64 15.87 4.33 1.60
CA GLU A 64 16.55 5.62 1.38
C GLU A 64 15.56 6.74 1.06
N LEU A 65 14.56 6.47 0.19
CA LEU A 65 13.51 7.44 -0.08
C LEU A 65 12.75 7.81 1.20
N MET A 66 12.35 6.80 1.97
CA MET A 66 11.60 7.03 3.20
C MET A 66 12.42 7.74 4.29
N GLN A 67 13.72 7.45 4.35
CA GLN A 67 14.64 8.17 5.24
C GLN A 67 14.77 9.65 4.85
N ARG A 68 14.83 9.98 3.55
CA ARG A 68 14.85 11.37 3.07
C ARG A 68 13.53 12.08 3.36
N MET A 69 12.38 11.40 3.22
CA MET A 69 11.08 11.97 3.57
C MET A 69 10.95 12.23 5.07
N LEU A 70 11.44 11.32 5.92
CA LEU A 70 11.53 11.51 7.37
C LEU A 70 12.36 12.74 7.70
N GLN A 71 13.59 12.83 7.21
CA GLN A 71 14.48 13.98 7.45
C GLN A 71 13.88 15.29 6.96
N HIS A 72 13.09 15.26 5.89
CA HIS A 72 12.38 16.44 5.40
C HIS A 72 11.25 16.85 6.34
N ALA A 73 10.51 15.92 6.93
CA ALA A 73 9.50 16.24 7.95
C ALA A 73 10.14 16.79 9.24
N GLU A 74 11.24 16.18 9.70
CA GLU A 74 12.01 16.63 10.87
C GLU A 74 12.61 18.02 10.67
N LYS A 75 13.05 18.37 9.45
CA LYS A 75 13.56 19.72 9.12
C LYS A 75 12.57 20.83 9.44
N PHE A 76 11.28 20.56 9.36
CA PHE A 76 10.22 21.49 9.72
C PHE A 76 9.66 21.27 11.13
N GLU A 77 10.44 20.64 12.01
CA GLU A 77 10.11 20.44 13.41
C GLU A 77 8.83 19.61 13.64
N THR A 78 8.48 18.72 12.68
CA THR A 78 7.43 17.74 12.92
C THR A 78 7.85 16.82 14.06
N GLU A 79 7.01 16.68 15.07
CA GLU A 79 7.25 15.70 16.12
C GLU A 79 6.91 14.30 15.64
N ILE A 80 7.94 13.44 15.54
CA ILE A 80 7.79 12.04 15.13
C ILE A 80 7.75 11.17 16.38
N VAL A 81 6.67 10.41 16.57
CA VAL A 81 6.46 9.51 17.71
C VAL A 81 6.39 8.07 17.22
N PHE A 82 7.29 7.24 17.69
CA PHE A 82 7.23 5.80 17.45
C PHE A 82 6.24 5.17 18.44
N ASP A 83 5.04 4.91 17.98
CA ASP A 83 3.99 4.23 18.74
C ASP A 83 3.02 3.55 17.77
N HIS A 84 2.25 2.58 18.25
CA HIS A 84 1.21 1.88 17.49
C HIS A 84 -0.16 2.17 18.10
N ILE A 85 -1.04 2.79 17.30
CA ILE A 85 -2.42 3.06 17.72
C ILE A 85 -3.27 1.82 17.49
N ASN A 86 -3.85 1.31 18.56
CA ASN A 86 -4.68 0.10 18.52
C ASN A 86 -6.18 0.40 18.70
N ARG A 87 -6.55 1.62 19.09
CA ARG A 87 -7.94 2.05 19.22
C ARG A 87 -8.07 3.55 19.06
N VAL A 88 -9.17 4.01 18.49
CA VAL A 88 -9.54 5.42 18.39
C VAL A 88 -10.93 5.67 18.99
N ASP A 89 -11.21 6.92 19.35
CA ASP A 89 -12.53 7.43 19.69
C ASP A 89 -12.76 8.74 18.96
N LEU A 90 -13.57 8.69 17.91
CA LEU A 90 -13.92 9.84 17.07
C LEU A 90 -15.31 10.40 17.40
N SER A 91 -15.98 9.88 18.43
CA SER A 91 -17.33 10.27 18.82
C SER A 91 -17.43 11.62 19.51
N SER A 92 -16.33 12.10 20.06
CA SER A 92 -16.26 13.37 20.80
C SER A 92 -14.97 14.14 20.48
N ARG A 93 -14.96 15.44 20.77
CA ARG A 93 -13.78 16.31 20.60
C ARG A 93 -13.20 16.72 21.95
N PRO A 94 -11.88 16.82 22.08
CA PRO A 94 -10.88 16.42 21.08
C PRO A 94 -10.93 14.91 20.82
N PHE A 95 -10.58 14.49 19.60
CA PHE A 95 -10.49 13.06 19.25
C PHE A 95 -9.44 12.39 20.12
N LYS A 96 -9.61 11.09 20.41
CA LYS A 96 -8.68 10.33 21.24
C LYS A 96 -8.14 9.11 20.49
N LEU A 97 -6.84 8.90 20.60
CA LEU A 97 -6.14 7.75 20.02
C LEU A 97 -5.33 7.08 21.13
N TYR A 98 -5.48 5.77 21.23
CA TYR A 98 -4.85 4.98 22.28
C TYR A 98 -3.73 4.14 21.67
N GLY A 99 -2.49 4.50 21.99
CA GLY A 99 -1.30 3.80 21.59
C GLY A 99 -0.84 2.77 22.63
N ASP A 100 0.17 2.00 22.26
CA ASP A 100 0.79 1.03 23.15
C ASP A 100 1.56 1.70 24.28
N ALA A 101 2.24 2.82 23.98
CA ALA A 101 3.05 3.56 24.94
C ALA A 101 2.27 4.71 25.62
N GLN A 102 1.44 5.43 24.87
CA GLN A 102 0.75 6.61 25.39
C GLN A 102 -0.61 6.86 24.71
N THR A 103 -1.39 7.76 25.32
CA THR A 103 -2.66 8.22 24.76
C THR A 103 -2.48 9.60 24.14
N PHE A 104 -3.09 9.80 22.96
CA PHE A 104 -3.09 11.09 22.27
C PHE A 104 -4.49 11.67 22.23
N SER A 105 -4.56 13.00 22.10
CA SER A 105 -5.78 13.70 21.69
C SER A 105 -5.46 14.73 20.61
N CYS A 106 -6.44 15.01 19.73
CA CYS A 106 -6.24 16.00 18.68
C CYS A 106 -7.52 16.71 18.28
N ASP A 107 -7.38 17.92 17.71
CA ASP A 107 -8.49 18.71 17.17
C ASP A 107 -8.83 18.29 15.74
N ALA A 108 -7.79 17.89 14.97
CA ALA A 108 -7.92 17.31 13.64
C ALA A 108 -7.02 16.07 13.50
N LEU A 109 -7.46 15.12 12.65
CA LEU A 109 -6.76 13.84 12.40
C LEU A 109 -6.59 13.61 10.90
N ILE A 110 -5.36 13.29 10.47
CA ILE A 110 -5.08 12.74 9.14
C ILE A 110 -4.74 11.25 9.28
N ILE A 111 -5.52 10.40 8.62
CA ILE A 111 -5.32 8.95 8.58
C ILE A 111 -4.52 8.62 7.32
N ALA A 112 -3.31 8.11 7.49
CA ALA A 112 -2.37 7.74 6.44
C ALA A 112 -1.79 6.33 6.69
N THR A 113 -2.62 5.42 7.23
CA THR A 113 -2.22 4.09 7.67
C THR A 113 -1.98 3.11 6.53
N GLY A 114 -2.29 3.50 5.29
CA GLY A 114 -2.03 2.71 4.09
C GLY A 114 -2.88 1.44 3.99
N ALA A 115 -2.43 0.54 3.11
CA ALA A 115 -3.01 -0.78 2.91
C ALA A 115 -1.89 -1.82 2.82
N SER A 116 -2.13 -3.02 3.36
CA SER A 116 -1.16 -4.10 3.35
C SER A 116 -1.46 -5.08 2.22
N ALA A 117 -0.45 -5.45 1.45
CA ALA A 117 -0.57 -6.50 0.46
C ALA A 117 -0.94 -7.83 1.14
N ARG A 118 -1.83 -8.57 0.51
CA ARG A 118 -2.16 -9.93 0.95
C ARG A 118 -1.19 -10.92 0.33
N TYR A 119 -0.68 -11.80 1.16
CA TYR A 119 0.14 -12.92 0.77
C TYR A 119 -0.58 -14.25 1.07
N LEU A 120 -0.08 -15.35 0.52
CA LEU A 120 -0.65 -16.69 0.78
C LEU A 120 -0.29 -17.21 2.16
N GLY A 121 0.72 -16.61 2.80
CA GLY A 121 1.21 -17.03 4.12
C GLY A 121 2.18 -18.20 4.06
N LEU A 122 2.80 -18.46 2.91
CA LEU A 122 3.80 -19.50 2.78
C LEU A 122 5.15 -19.02 3.35
N PRO A 123 5.86 -19.85 4.14
CA PRO A 123 7.18 -19.49 4.62
C PRO A 123 8.18 -19.14 3.52
N SER A 124 8.04 -19.77 2.34
CA SER A 124 8.86 -19.48 1.17
C SER A 124 8.59 -18.10 0.58
N GLU A 125 7.34 -17.58 0.61
CA GLU A 125 7.06 -16.20 0.22
C GLU A 125 7.85 -15.22 1.08
N GLU A 126 7.81 -15.41 2.41
CA GLU A 126 8.50 -14.52 3.35
C GLU A 126 10.01 -14.51 3.13
N ASN A 127 10.59 -15.67 2.85
CA ASN A 127 12.03 -15.81 2.62
C ASN A 127 12.51 -15.05 1.37
N PHE A 128 11.64 -14.88 0.36
CA PHE A 128 12.02 -14.27 -0.92
C PHE A 128 11.37 -12.90 -1.16
N LYS A 129 10.65 -12.32 -0.20
CA LYS A 129 10.19 -10.92 -0.28
C LYS A 129 11.35 -9.97 -0.56
N GLY A 130 11.21 -9.11 -1.58
CA GLY A 130 12.25 -8.20 -2.04
C GLY A 130 13.44 -8.88 -2.75
N ARG A 131 13.40 -10.22 -2.92
CA ARG A 131 14.41 -11.01 -3.64
C ARG A 131 13.76 -11.97 -4.63
N GLY A 132 12.70 -11.52 -5.29
CA GLY A 132 11.97 -12.30 -6.28
C GLY A 132 10.48 -12.46 -6.00
N VAL A 133 10.01 -12.21 -4.78
CA VAL A 133 8.59 -12.16 -4.44
C VAL A 133 8.16 -10.72 -4.23
N SER A 134 7.17 -10.27 -5.01
CA SER A 134 6.56 -8.94 -4.97
C SER A 134 5.03 -9.04 -4.93
N ALA A 135 4.36 -7.95 -4.57
CA ALA A 135 2.90 -7.80 -4.65
C ALA A 135 2.51 -6.55 -5.47
N CYS A 136 3.42 -6.05 -6.32
CA CYS A 136 3.19 -4.87 -7.15
C CYS A 136 3.96 -4.96 -8.47
N ALA A 137 3.27 -5.34 -9.54
CA ALA A 137 3.88 -5.47 -10.86
C ALA A 137 4.34 -4.11 -11.43
N THR A 138 3.61 -3.03 -11.16
CA THR A 138 3.99 -1.68 -11.61
C THR A 138 5.18 -1.10 -10.86
N CYS A 139 5.49 -1.62 -9.67
CA CYS A 139 6.65 -1.22 -8.88
C CYS A 139 7.91 -1.98 -9.35
N ASP A 140 7.82 -3.31 -9.41
CA ASP A 140 8.97 -4.19 -9.51
C ASP A 140 9.09 -4.89 -10.87
N GLY A 141 8.07 -4.78 -11.75
CA GLY A 141 8.02 -5.52 -13.02
C GLY A 141 9.20 -5.23 -13.95
N PHE A 142 9.78 -4.01 -13.89
CA PHE A 142 10.90 -3.63 -14.74
C PHE A 142 12.16 -4.47 -14.47
N PHE A 143 12.42 -4.91 -13.24
CA PHE A 143 13.57 -5.77 -12.87
C PHE A 143 13.51 -7.16 -13.51
N TYR A 144 12.33 -7.54 -14.00
CA TYR A 144 12.09 -8.82 -14.67
C TYR A 144 11.98 -8.70 -16.19
N ARG A 145 12.53 -7.65 -16.76
CA ARG A 145 12.55 -7.45 -18.21
C ARG A 145 13.26 -8.61 -18.90
N ASN A 146 12.56 -9.22 -19.89
CA ASN A 146 13.01 -10.40 -20.62
C ASN A 146 13.28 -11.66 -19.76
N LYS A 147 12.70 -11.73 -18.56
CA LYS A 147 12.76 -12.90 -17.67
C LYS A 147 11.36 -13.53 -17.54
N PRO A 148 11.25 -14.84 -17.31
CA PRO A 148 9.98 -15.49 -17.00
C PRO A 148 9.53 -15.14 -15.56
N VAL A 149 8.24 -14.87 -15.38
CA VAL A 149 7.65 -14.53 -14.09
C VAL A 149 6.34 -15.24 -13.85
N ALA A 150 5.93 -15.36 -12.59
CA ALA A 150 4.62 -15.84 -12.20
C ALA A 150 3.76 -14.71 -11.64
N VAL A 151 2.45 -14.77 -11.90
CA VAL A 151 1.41 -13.97 -11.22
C VAL A 151 0.45 -14.92 -10.54
N ILE A 152 0.22 -14.71 -9.23
CA ILE A 152 -0.69 -15.54 -8.43
C ILE A 152 -1.98 -14.77 -8.18
N GLY A 153 -3.10 -15.26 -8.74
CA GLY A 153 -4.39 -14.63 -8.53
C GLY A 153 -5.39 -14.94 -9.63
N GLY A 154 -6.55 -14.29 -9.63
CA GLY A 154 -7.59 -14.54 -10.64
C GLY A 154 -8.73 -13.51 -10.61
N GLY A 155 -8.55 -12.38 -9.96
CA GLY A 155 -9.40 -11.20 -10.04
C GLY A 155 -8.80 -10.14 -10.96
N ASP A 156 -9.43 -8.97 -11.03
CA ASP A 156 -8.99 -7.84 -11.88
C ASP A 156 -7.51 -7.53 -11.71
N THR A 157 -7.06 -7.31 -10.50
CA THR A 157 -5.65 -6.99 -10.19
C THR A 157 -4.69 -8.02 -10.78
N ALA A 158 -4.97 -9.33 -10.63
CA ALA A 158 -4.08 -10.37 -11.13
C ALA A 158 -4.02 -10.40 -12.66
N VAL A 159 -5.16 -10.19 -13.32
CA VAL A 159 -5.21 -10.15 -14.79
C VAL A 159 -4.54 -8.88 -15.31
N GLU A 160 -4.78 -7.71 -14.69
CA GLU A 160 -4.12 -6.45 -15.04
C GLU A 160 -2.60 -6.54 -14.88
N GLU A 161 -2.11 -7.09 -13.76
CA GLU A 161 -0.68 -7.29 -13.53
C GLU A 161 -0.06 -8.27 -14.53
N ALA A 162 -0.76 -9.38 -14.85
CA ALA A 162 -0.29 -10.32 -15.87
C ALA A 162 -0.22 -9.67 -17.26
N LEU A 163 -1.22 -8.87 -17.64
CA LEU A 163 -1.22 -8.11 -18.89
C LEU A 163 -0.10 -7.06 -18.94
N TYR A 164 0.14 -6.37 -17.84
CA TYR A 164 1.24 -5.41 -17.71
C TYR A 164 2.59 -6.11 -17.89
N LEU A 165 2.83 -7.18 -17.14
CA LEU A 165 4.08 -7.95 -17.17
C LEU A 165 4.29 -8.63 -18.54
N ALA A 166 3.25 -9.02 -19.25
CA ALA A 166 3.35 -9.59 -20.60
C ALA A 166 3.99 -8.65 -21.64
N ASN A 167 4.07 -7.36 -21.36
CA ASN A 167 4.76 -6.38 -22.20
C ASN A 167 6.25 -6.21 -21.82
N ILE A 168 6.69 -6.75 -20.69
CA ILE A 168 8.01 -6.52 -20.08
C ILE A 168 8.79 -7.83 -19.98
N ALA A 169 8.17 -8.86 -19.42
CA ALA A 169 8.73 -10.18 -19.21
C ALA A 169 8.86 -10.98 -20.52
N SER A 170 9.70 -12.00 -20.52
CA SER A 170 9.76 -12.96 -21.65
C SER A 170 8.51 -13.81 -21.72
N GLU A 171 8.01 -14.27 -20.59
CA GLU A 171 6.82 -15.10 -20.43
C GLU A 171 6.20 -14.84 -19.05
N VAL A 172 4.87 -14.88 -18.96
CA VAL A 172 4.12 -14.74 -17.71
C VAL A 172 3.32 -15.99 -17.43
N HIS A 173 3.56 -16.63 -16.29
CA HIS A 173 2.77 -17.77 -15.81
C HIS A 173 1.67 -17.27 -14.88
N LEU A 174 0.41 -17.25 -15.33
CA LEU A 174 -0.72 -16.86 -14.48
C LEU A 174 -1.30 -18.08 -13.77
N ILE A 175 -1.13 -18.15 -12.46
CA ILE A 175 -1.53 -19.27 -11.60
C ILE A 175 -2.83 -18.92 -10.89
N HIS A 176 -3.87 -19.75 -11.11
CA HIS A 176 -5.16 -19.58 -10.48
C HIS A 176 -5.75 -20.90 -9.98
N ARG A 177 -6.25 -20.88 -8.74
CA ARG A 177 -6.82 -22.06 -8.07
C ARG A 177 -8.15 -22.57 -8.62
N ARG A 178 -8.77 -21.85 -9.56
CA ARG A 178 -10.04 -22.21 -10.23
C ARG A 178 -9.81 -22.34 -11.72
N ASP A 179 -10.83 -22.85 -12.41
CA ASP A 179 -10.87 -22.98 -13.86
C ASP A 179 -11.31 -21.69 -14.58
N SER A 180 -11.82 -20.70 -13.84
CA SER A 180 -12.39 -19.46 -14.37
C SER A 180 -11.92 -18.24 -13.56
N PHE A 181 -11.70 -17.13 -14.27
CA PHE A 181 -11.27 -15.86 -13.70
C PHE A 181 -12.48 -15.03 -13.26
N ARG A 182 -12.30 -14.21 -12.19
CA ARG A 182 -13.30 -13.28 -11.69
C ARG A 182 -13.10 -11.85 -12.15
N ALA A 183 -12.20 -11.64 -13.10
CA ALA A 183 -11.92 -10.34 -13.67
C ALA A 183 -13.06 -9.86 -14.60
N GLU A 184 -13.06 -8.58 -14.91
CA GLU A 184 -13.96 -8.00 -15.92
C GLU A 184 -13.80 -8.69 -17.28
N LYS A 185 -14.91 -8.83 -18.01
CA LYS A 185 -14.92 -9.56 -19.30
C LYS A 185 -13.88 -9.02 -20.28
N ILE A 186 -13.74 -7.71 -20.37
CA ILE A 186 -12.75 -7.07 -21.25
C ILE A 186 -11.30 -7.43 -20.89
N LEU A 187 -11.00 -7.60 -19.61
CA LEU A 187 -9.70 -8.05 -19.15
C LEU A 187 -9.46 -9.51 -19.48
N ILE A 188 -10.49 -10.34 -19.33
CA ILE A 188 -10.44 -11.76 -19.69
C ILE A 188 -10.21 -11.92 -21.21
N ASP A 189 -10.88 -11.14 -22.05
CA ASP A 189 -10.69 -11.15 -23.51
C ASP A 189 -9.24 -10.78 -23.88
N ARG A 190 -8.68 -9.77 -23.24
CA ARG A 190 -7.27 -9.36 -23.40
C ARG A 190 -6.30 -10.43 -22.92
N LEU A 191 -6.61 -11.08 -21.79
CA LEU A 191 -5.83 -12.18 -21.25
C LEU A 191 -5.70 -13.32 -22.25
N TYR A 192 -6.84 -13.82 -22.78
CA TYR A 192 -6.82 -14.91 -23.75
C TYR A 192 -6.09 -14.55 -25.05
N LYS A 193 -6.19 -13.30 -25.51
CA LYS A 193 -5.38 -12.81 -26.62
C LYS A 193 -3.87 -12.93 -26.35
N LYS A 194 -3.42 -12.57 -25.14
CA LYS A 194 -2.01 -12.72 -24.74
C LYS A 194 -1.58 -14.19 -24.59
N VAL A 195 -2.51 -15.08 -24.25
CA VAL A 195 -2.28 -16.53 -24.27
C VAL A 195 -2.09 -17.02 -25.70
N GLU A 196 -2.93 -16.61 -26.65
CA GLU A 196 -2.80 -16.94 -28.08
C GLU A 196 -1.49 -16.39 -28.68
N GLU A 197 -1.04 -15.22 -28.22
CA GLU A 197 0.27 -14.63 -28.60
C GLU A 197 1.47 -15.37 -27.99
N GLY A 198 1.26 -16.36 -27.11
CA GLY A 198 2.32 -17.09 -26.41
C GLY A 198 3.07 -16.24 -25.36
N LYS A 199 2.46 -15.15 -24.88
CA LYS A 199 3.04 -14.28 -23.86
C LYS A 199 2.62 -14.64 -22.44
N ILE A 200 1.46 -15.28 -22.30
CA ILE A 200 0.94 -15.74 -21.02
C ILE A 200 0.63 -17.24 -21.09
N VAL A 201 1.10 -17.97 -20.09
CA VAL A 201 0.77 -19.38 -19.85
C VAL A 201 -0.19 -19.46 -18.67
N LEU A 202 -1.34 -20.11 -18.87
CA LEU A 202 -2.34 -20.28 -17.82
C LEU A 202 -2.13 -21.59 -17.05
N HIS A 203 -2.05 -21.48 -15.73
CA HIS A 203 -2.05 -22.60 -14.80
C HIS A 203 -3.34 -22.55 -13.96
N THR A 204 -4.45 -22.96 -14.57
CA THR A 204 -5.75 -23.08 -13.86
C THR A 204 -5.80 -24.36 -13.02
N ASN A 205 -6.66 -24.34 -11.98
CA ASN A 205 -6.74 -25.40 -10.98
C ASN A 205 -5.39 -25.70 -10.31
N ARG A 206 -4.57 -24.66 -10.16
CA ARG A 206 -3.25 -24.73 -9.51
C ARG A 206 -3.16 -23.72 -8.39
N THR A 207 -2.47 -24.10 -7.33
CA THR A 207 -2.04 -23.22 -6.25
C THR A 207 -0.52 -23.16 -6.18
N LEU A 208 0.01 -22.05 -5.70
CA LEU A 208 1.41 -21.98 -5.32
C LEU A 208 1.59 -22.84 -4.06
N ASP A 209 2.45 -23.86 -4.15
CA ASP A 209 2.84 -24.73 -3.03
C ASP A 209 4.08 -24.19 -2.34
N GLU A 210 5.08 -23.81 -3.13
CA GLU A 210 6.35 -23.28 -2.63
C GLU A 210 7.02 -22.37 -3.64
N VAL A 211 7.65 -21.30 -3.16
CA VAL A 211 8.60 -20.50 -3.95
C VAL A 211 9.98 -21.13 -3.81
N LEU A 212 10.59 -21.46 -4.93
CA LEU A 212 11.91 -22.07 -5.00
C LEU A 212 12.96 -21.00 -5.27
N GLY A 213 14.14 -21.15 -4.67
CA GLY A 213 15.21 -20.19 -4.88
C GLY A 213 16.48 -20.54 -4.13
N ASP A 214 17.46 -19.69 -4.30
CA ASP A 214 18.76 -19.78 -3.65
C ASP A 214 19.14 -18.47 -2.94
N ASN A 215 20.42 -18.31 -2.62
CA ASN A 215 20.92 -17.09 -1.97
C ASN A 215 20.79 -15.83 -2.83
N MET A 216 20.64 -15.97 -4.16
CA MET A 216 20.51 -14.85 -5.11
C MET A 216 19.06 -14.42 -5.30
N GLY A 217 18.08 -15.28 -5.01
CA GLY A 217 16.67 -14.99 -5.13
C GLY A 217 15.84 -16.17 -5.64
N VAL A 218 14.69 -15.85 -6.23
CA VAL A 218 13.76 -16.84 -6.79
C VAL A 218 14.37 -17.47 -8.05
N THR A 219 14.24 -18.81 -8.17
CA THR A 219 14.63 -19.59 -9.36
C THR A 219 13.48 -20.40 -9.94
N GLY A 220 12.33 -20.42 -9.27
CA GLY A 220 11.14 -21.13 -9.73
C GLY A 220 10.04 -21.18 -8.68
N VAL A 221 9.00 -21.89 -9.03
CA VAL A 221 7.88 -22.19 -8.14
C VAL A 221 7.50 -23.66 -8.24
N ARG A 222 7.01 -24.21 -7.13
CA ARG A 222 6.29 -25.49 -7.14
C ARG A 222 4.80 -25.19 -7.12
N LEU A 223 4.08 -25.69 -8.11
CA LEU A 223 2.64 -25.62 -8.21
C LEU A 223 2.01 -26.93 -7.77
N LYS A 224 0.84 -26.84 -7.12
CA LYS A 224 0.06 -28.00 -6.70
C LYS A 224 -1.29 -27.99 -7.38
N ASP A 225 -1.66 -29.11 -7.98
CA ASP A 225 -3.00 -29.34 -8.55
C ASP A 225 -4.03 -29.46 -7.43
N VAL A 226 -5.11 -28.69 -7.52
CA VAL A 226 -6.15 -28.65 -6.46
C VAL A 226 -7.01 -29.91 -6.39
N GLN A 227 -6.99 -30.78 -7.42
CA GLN A 227 -7.81 -31.99 -7.49
C GLN A 227 -6.98 -33.25 -7.21
N SER A 228 -5.84 -33.40 -7.87
CA SER A 228 -5.01 -34.61 -7.80
C SER A 228 -3.89 -34.50 -6.76
N GLU A 229 -3.64 -33.30 -6.21
CA GLU A 229 -2.51 -32.98 -5.35
C GLU A 229 -1.12 -33.19 -6.00
N ALA A 230 -1.07 -33.50 -7.29
CA ALA A 230 0.19 -33.62 -8.03
C ALA A 230 0.90 -32.26 -8.07
N THR A 231 2.22 -32.30 -7.98
CA THR A 231 3.06 -31.11 -8.03
C THR A 231 3.86 -31.05 -9.32
N GLU A 232 4.12 -29.84 -9.79
CA GLU A 232 5.00 -29.52 -10.90
C GLU A 232 5.88 -28.32 -10.56
N GLU A 233 7.09 -28.30 -11.11
CA GLU A 233 8.00 -27.16 -10.90
C GLU A 233 8.11 -26.35 -12.19
N VAL A 234 8.07 -25.03 -12.04
CA VAL A 234 8.20 -24.08 -13.14
C VAL A 234 9.37 -23.18 -12.86
N ALA A 235 10.37 -23.16 -13.74
CA ALA A 235 11.54 -22.29 -13.62
C ALA A 235 11.16 -20.86 -14.00
N LEU A 236 11.43 -19.89 -13.12
CA LEU A 236 11.17 -18.46 -13.32
C LEU A 236 11.97 -17.62 -12.34
N ASP A 237 12.08 -16.33 -12.62
CA ASP A 237 12.93 -15.40 -11.86
C ASP A 237 12.15 -14.54 -10.84
N GLY A 238 10.82 -14.46 -10.95
CA GLY A 238 10.03 -13.63 -10.06
C GLY A 238 8.58 -14.07 -9.90
N VAL A 239 8.00 -13.79 -8.73
CA VAL A 239 6.62 -14.13 -8.36
C VAL A 239 5.89 -12.88 -7.91
N PHE A 240 4.78 -12.56 -8.55
CA PHE A 240 3.90 -11.46 -8.20
C PHE A 240 2.63 -11.99 -7.54
N VAL A 241 2.45 -11.70 -6.26
CA VAL A 241 1.29 -12.17 -5.49
C VAL A 241 0.17 -11.15 -5.58
N ALA A 242 -0.78 -11.38 -6.49
CA ALA A 242 -1.87 -10.46 -6.84
C ALA A 242 -3.24 -10.95 -6.32
N ILE A 243 -3.32 -11.22 -5.01
CA ILE A 243 -4.55 -11.68 -4.35
C ILE A 243 -5.29 -10.58 -3.58
N GLY A 244 -4.90 -9.32 -3.83
CA GLY A 244 -5.50 -8.11 -3.31
C GLY A 244 -4.74 -7.49 -2.14
N HIS A 245 -5.29 -6.39 -1.63
CA HIS A 245 -4.78 -5.63 -0.49
C HIS A 245 -5.83 -5.57 0.61
N ALA A 246 -5.41 -5.29 1.82
CA ALA A 246 -6.27 -5.00 2.96
C ALA A 246 -5.93 -3.60 3.48
N PRO A 247 -6.83 -2.62 3.43
CA PRO A 247 -6.59 -1.32 4.02
C PRO A 247 -6.49 -1.45 5.54
N ASN A 248 -5.59 -0.66 6.15
CA ASN A 248 -5.34 -0.70 7.59
C ASN A 248 -6.36 0.20 8.30
N THR A 249 -7.60 -0.27 8.39
CA THR A 249 -8.79 0.48 8.85
C THR A 249 -9.53 -0.17 10.01
N GLU A 250 -9.04 -1.27 10.55
CA GLU A 250 -9.71 -2.07 11.59
C GLU A 250 -10.12 -1.22 12.80
N ILE A 251 -9.25 -0.29 13.23
CA ILE A 251 -9.48 0.59 14.38
C ILE A 251 -10.54 1.68 14.12
N PHE A 252 -10.94 1.88 12.85
CA PHE A 252 -11.94 2.88 12.44
C PHE A 252 -13.30 2.28 12.12
N GLN A 253 -13.45 0.94 12.21
CA GLN A 253 -14.73 0.28 12.03
C GLN A 253 -15.79 0.88 12.95
N ASP A 254 -17.03 1.00 12.45
CA ASP A 254 -18.16 1.60 13.15
C ASP A 254 -18.03 3.09 13.52
N GLN A 255 -16.94 3.75 13.14
CA GLN A 255 -16.71 5.18 13.39
C GLN A 255 -16.59 6.01 12.13
N LEU A 256 -16.11 5.42 11.03
CA LEU A 256 -16.01 6.04 9.71
C LEU A 256 -16.79 5.24 8.67
N GLU A 257 -17.26 5.93 7.64
CA GLU A 257 -17.83 5.26 6.48
C GLU A 257 -16.72 4.55 5.71
N LEU A 258 -16.91 3.23 5.48
CA LEU A 258 -15.97 2.37 4.75
C LEU A 258 -16.67 1.74 3.54
N ASN A 259 -15.96 1.65 2.43
CA ASN A 259 -16.36 0.90 1.25
C ASN A 259 -15.32 -0.19 0.94
N ASN A 260 -15.73 -1.46 1.01
CA ASN A 260 -14.81 -2.61 0.89
C ASN A 260 -13.59 -2.53 1.85
N GLY A 261 -13.78 -1.92 3.01
CA GLY A 261 -12.76 -1.69 4.03
C GLY A 261 -11.96 -0.40 3.85
N TYR A 262 -12.01 0.26 2.69
CA TYR A 262 -11.32 1.55 2.45
C TYR A 262 -12.13 2.72 3.00
N ILE A 263 -11.45 3.73 3.54
CA ILE A 263 -12.11 4.93 4.05
C ILE A 263 -12.73 5.71 2.89
N VAL A 264 -14.03 6.01 3.01
CA VAL A 264 -14.73 6.86 2.04
C VAL A 264 -14.36 8.32 2.29
N VAL A 265 -13.93 9.01 1.24
CA VAL A 265 -13.64 10.45 1.26
C VAL A 265 -14.53 11.18 0.29
N LYS A 266 -14.71 12.50 0.48
CA LYS A 266 -15.56 13.34 -0.36
C LYS A 266 -15.16 13.30 -1.84
N SER A 267 -13.86 13.27 -2.12
CA SER A 267 -13.28 13.31 -3.46
C SER A 267 -13.59 14.63 -4.24
N GLY A 268 -13.06 14.78 -5.45
CA GLY A 268 -13.32 15.90 -6.34
C GLY A 268 -12.33 17.04 -6.22
N LEU A 269 -12.63 18.15 -6.93
CA LEU A 269 -11.75 19.32 -7.05
C LEU A 269 -12.29 20.58 -6.34
N GLU A 270 -13.40 20.47 -5.63
CA GLU A 270 -14.06 21.60 -4.96
C GLU A 270 -13.55 21.87 -3.54
N GLY A 271 -12.40 21.28 -3.17
CA GLY A 271 -11.84 21.30 -1.82
C GLY A 271 -12.46 20.27 -0.89
N ASN A 272 -11.81 20.04 0.27
CA ASN A 272 -12.14 19.00 1.22
C ASN A 272 -12.19 17.59 0.61
N ALA A 273 -11.40 17.34 -0.43
CA ALA A 273 -11.43 16.09 -1.17
C ALA A 273 -11.03 14.88 -0.32
N THR A 274 -10.26 15.11 0.75
CA THR A 274 -9.77 14.09 1.68
C THR A 274 -10.62 13.96 2.95
N ALA A 275 -11.69 14.78 3.09
CA ALA A 275 -12.59 14.74 4.25
C ALA A 275 -13.36 13.43 4.30
N THR A 276 -13.40 12.81 5.48
CA THR A 276 -14.15 11.58 5.77
C THR A 276 -15.59 11.88 6.20
N SER A 277 -16.33 10.87 6.62
CA SER A 277 -17.69 11.02 7.20
C SER A 277 -17.70 11.76 8.56
N VAL A 278 -16.55 11.92 9.21
CA VAL A 278 -16.42 12.66 10.49
C VAL A 278 -15.68 13.97 10.23
N GLU A 279 -16.34 15.10 10.52
CA GLU A 279 -15.77 16.43 10.37
C GLU A 279 -14.44 16.59 11.16
N GLY A 280 -13.37 17.08 10.52
CA GLY A 280 -12.04 17.22 11.12
C GLY A 280 -11.20 15.94 11.06
N VAL A 281 -11.71 14.88 10.43
CA VAL A 281 -10.97 13.67 10.12
C VAL A 281 -10.79 13.54 8.61
N PHE A 282 -9.56 13.38 8.18
CA PHE A 282 -9.14 13.29 6.78
C PHE A 282 -8.41 11.98 6.53
N ALA A 283 -8.44 11.47 5.30
CA ALA A 283 -7.71 10.26 4.92
C ALA A 283 -6.88 10.50 3.65
N ALA A 284 -5.70 9.87 3.58
CA ALA A 284 -4.77 10.03 2.48
C ALA A 284 -3.98 8.73 2.21
N GLY A 285 -3.64 8.51 0.95
CA GLY A 285 -2.90 7.34 0.49
C GLY A 285 -3.77 6.08 0.38
N ASP A 286 -3.11 4.93 0.41
CA ASP A 286 -3.73 3.64 0.10
C ASP A 286 -4.83 3.23 1.08
N VAL A 287 -4.97 3.88 2.23
CA VAL A 287 -6.07 3.63 3.16
C VAL A 287 -7.44 4.05 2.59
N MET A 288 -7.45 4.97 1.62
CA MET A 288 -8.65 5.44 0.93
C MET A 288 -8.60 5.18 -0.59
N ASP A 289 -7.42 4.93 -1.16
CA ASP A 289 -7.22 4.71 -2.59
C ASP A 289 -6.96 3.22 -2.88
N HIS A 290 -7.98 2.54 -3.42
CA HIS A 290 -7.88 1.14 -3.84
C HIS A 290 -7.47 0.97 -5.32
N ASN A 291 -7.39 2.07 -6.09
CA ASN A 291 -7.14 2.03 -7.53
C ASN A 291 -5.66 2.21 -7.87
N TYR A 292 -5.06 3.33 -7.46
CA TYR A 292 -3.73 3.73 -7.92
C TYR A 292 -2.62 3.11 -7.08
N ARG A 293 -2.69 3.25 -5.76
CA ARG A 293 -1.74 2.66 -4.79
C ARG A 293 -0.27 2.89 -5.17
N GLN A 294 0.05 4.15 -5.48
CA GLN A 294 1.41 4.57 -5.82
C GLN A 294 1.95 5.54 -4.77
N ALA A 295 3.28 5.50 -4.55
CA ALA A 295 3.95 6.41 -3.62
C ALA A 295 3.65 7.88 -3.93
N ILE A 296 3.67 8.25 -5.23
CA ILE A 296 3.43 9.61 -5.67
C ILE A 296 1.96 10.04 -5.49
N THR A 297 0.98 9.16 -5.74
CA THR A 297 -0.44 9.48 -5.48
C THR A 297 -0.71 9.57 -3.99
N SER A 298 -0.08 8.71 -3.20
CA SER A 298 -0.14 8.77 -1.73
C SER A 298 0.44 10.09 -1.21
N ALA A 299 1.60 10.53 -1.70
CA ALA A 299 2.18 11.82 -1.35
C ALA A 299 1.26 12.98 -1.78
N GLY A 300 0.69 12.92 -2.99
CA GLY A 300 -0.25 13.92 -3.49
C GLY A 300 -1.49 14.08 -2.60
N THR A 301 -2.10 12.97 -2.20
CA THR A 301 -3.26 13.00 -1.29
C THR A 301 -2.86 13.40 0.13
N GLY A 302 -1.65 13.08 0.60
CA GLY A 302 -1.10 13.59 1.84
C GLY A 302 -0.99 15.11 1.88
N CYS A 303 -0.52 15.72 0.76
CA CYS A 303 -0.54 17.17 0.58
C CYS A 303 -1.97 17.74 0.67
N MET A 304 -2.92 17.12 -0.04
CA MET A 304 -4.32 17.54 -0.04
C MET A 304 -4.93 17.49 1.36
N ALA A 305 -4.66 16.42 2.11
CA ALA A 305 -5.18 16.24 3.48
C ALA A 305 -4.63 17.30 4.44
N ALA A 306 -3.36 17.67 4.32
CA ALA A 306 -2.79 18.76 5.11
C ALA A 306 -3.46 20.10 4.83
N LEU A 307 -3.70 20.43 3.56
CA LEU A 307 -4.39 21.67 3.16
C LEU A 307 -5.87 21.70 3.60
N ASP A 308 -6.54 20.54 3.55
CA ASP A 308 -7.92 20.43 4.02
C ASP A 308 -7.99 20.57 5.55
N ALA A 309 -7.05 19.96 6.28
CA ALA A 309 -6.94 20.08 7.74
C ALA A 309 -6.61 21.52 8.17
N GLU A 310 -5.71 22.23 7.47
CA GLU A 310 -5.39 23.63 7.70
C GLU A 310 -6.65 24.50 7.62
N ARG A 311 -7.39 24.41 6.52
CA ARG A 311 -8.63 25.17 6.33
C ARG A 311 -9.68 24.87 7.39
N TYR A 312 -9.81 23.59 7.77
CA TYR A 312 -10.72 23.20 8.86
C TYR A 312 -10.33 23.84 10.19
N LEU A 313 -9.05 23.76 10.58
CA LEU A 313 -8.55 24.29 11.83
C LEU A 313 -8.63 25.81 11.88
N ASP A 314 -8.39 26.51 10.78
CA ASP A 314 -8.53 27.97 10.70
C ASP A 314 -9.98 28.42 10.81
N ALA A 315 -10.92 27.70 10.18
CA ALA A 315 -12.35 27.97 10.34
C ALA A 315 -12.86 27.80 11.78
N LYS A 316 -12.18 26.98 12.61
CA LYS A 316 -12.53 26.79 14.03
C LYS A 316 -11.97 27.89 14.95
N LYS A 317 -10.99 28.67 14.49
CA LYS A 317 -10.42 29.82 15.24
C LYS A 317 -11.22 31.11 15.01
N ALA A 318 -11.99 31.17 13.94
CA ALA A 318 -12.84 32.31 13.57
C ALA A 318 -14.19 32.27 14.30
#